data_040a9b45be5529d1b8dd8eecde14a774
#
_entry.id   040a9b45be5529d1b8dd8eecde14a774
#
_cell.length_a   1.000
_cell.length_b   1.000
_cell.length_c   1.000
_cell.angle_alpha   90.00
_cell.angle_beta   90.00
_cell.angle_gamma   90.00
#
_symmetry.space_group_name_H-M   'P 1'
#
loop_
_entity.id
_entity.type
_entity.pdbx_description
1 polymer ?
#
loop_
_entity_poly.entity_id
_entity_poly.type
_entity_poly.pdbx_seq_one_letter_code
_entity_poly.pdbx_strand_id
1 'polypeptide(L)'
;MKTTQLLRDQLGLSQEMMAQYLEITLSQLAMYETGKRELPTGALIKLSVIVLFFEQKQEVSSTEKELLKQEQVKVQEIINRKAKELEYKQIKAQRALDKIQKKHKQSLQLNLLAQYLQKNKTEKNNVLLQQALIGINKYGLANQTIQILNLESIKSQLNYVAILKKSE
;
A
#
# COMPACT_ATOMS: atom_id res chain seq x y z
N MET A 1 -14.07 -5.48 -34.31
CA MET A 1 -13.62 -6.59 -33.44
C MET A 1 -14.69 -7.67 -33.51
N LYS A 2 -14.32 -8.91 -33.77
CA LYS A 2 -15.30 -10.02 -33.77
C LYS A 2 -15.65 -10.43 -32.34
N THR A 3 -16.84 -10.95 -32.17
CA THR A 3 -17.42 -11.35 -30.87
C THR A 3 -16.50 -12.26 -30.03
N THR A 4 -15.72 -13.14 -30.67
CA THR A 4 -14.77 -14.04 -29.99
C THR A 4 -13.63 -13.32 -29.29
N GLN A 5 -13.09 -12.26 -29.87
CA GLN A 5 -12.03 -11.49 -29.24
C GLN A 5 -12.56 -10.76 -28.00
N LEU A 6 -13.74 -10.16 -28.07
CA LEU A 6 -14.39 -9.51 -26.94
C LEU A 6 -14.70 -10.49 -25.81
N LEU A 7 -15.25 -11.65 -26.14
CA LEU A 7 -15.55 -12.70 -25.15
C LEU A 7 -14.26 -13.23 -24.48
N ARG A 8 -13.21 -13.41 -25.26
CA ARG A 8 -11.92 -13.85 -24.75
C ARG A 8 -11.32 -12.84 -23.77
N ASP A 9 -11.38 -11.55 -24.12
CA ASP A 9 -10.89 -10.46 -23.26
C ASP A 9 -11.70 -10.35 -21.97
N GLN A 10 -13.03 -10.52 -22.04
CA GLN A 10 -13.90 -10.53 -20.86
C GLN A 10 -13.64 -11.71 -19.91
N LEU A 11 -13.29 -12.87 -20.46
CA LEU A 11 -12.97 -14.08 -19.71
C LEU A 11 -11.50 -14.17 -19.26
N GLY A 12 -10.64 -13.26 -19.71
CA GLY A 12 -9.20 -13.37 -19.50
C GLY A 12 -8.56 -14.57 -20.21
N LEU A 13 -9.17 -15.08 -21.30
CA LEU A 13 -8.66 -16.23 -22.03
C LEU A 13 -7.63 -15.82 -23.07
N SER A 14 -6.48 -16.53 -23.10
CA SER A 14 -5.55 -16.38 -24.20
C SER A 14 -6.14 -16.95 -25.52
N GLN A 15 -5.59 -16.50 -26.65
CA GLN A 15 -6.00 -17.02 -27.96
C GLN A 15 -5.75 -18.53 -28.06
N GLU A 16 -4.68 -19.03 -27.45
CA GLU A 16 -4.35 -20.46 -27.39
C GLU A 16 -5.41 -21.25 -26.60
N MET A 17 -5.79 -20.77 -25.41
CA MET A 17 -6.80 -21.42 -24.58
C MET A 17 -8.16 -21.47 -25.30
N MET A 18 -8.55 -20.40 -25.98
CA MET A 18 -9.79 -20.36 -26.74
C MET A 18 -9.72 -21.32 -27.95
N ALA A 19 -8.60 -21.35 -28.67
CA ALA A 19 -8.42 -22.30 -29.80
C ALA A 19 -8.48 -23.76 -29.32
N GLN A 20 -7.87 -24.07 -28.20
CA GLN A 20 -7.91 -25.39 -27.58
C GLN A 20 -9.35 -25.79 -27.17
N TYR A 21 -10.09 -24.88 -26.54
CA TYR A 21 -11.49 -25.13 -26.17
C TYR A 21 -12.38 -25.38 -27.40
N LEU A 22 -12.18 -24.61 -28.47
CA LEU A 22 -12.93 -24.75 -29.72
C LEU A 22 -12.46 -25.94 -30.58
N GLU A 23 -11.40 -26.63 -30.17
CA GLU A 23 -10.77 -27.74 -30.92
C GLU A 23 -10.33 -27.35 -32.33
N ILE A 24 -9.75 -26.15 -32.46
CA ILE A 24 -9.20 -25.63 -33.72
C ILE A 24 -7.75 -25.20 -33.51
N THR A 25 -7.05 -24.97 -34.61
CA THR A 25 -5.68 -24.43 -34.54
C THR A 25 -5.68 -22.95 -34.17
N LEU A 26 -4.59 -22.47 -33.53
CA LEU A 26 -4.38 -21.06 -33.23
C LEU A 26 -4.50 -20.19 -34.50
N SER A 27 -3.94 -20.67 -35.63
CA SER A 27 -4.00 -19.98 -36.92
C SER A 27 -5.45 -19.85 -37.43
N GLN A 28 -6.28 -20.86 -37.26
CA GLN A 28 -7.69 -20.80 -37.63
C GLN A 28 -8.45 -19.76 -36.80
N LEU A 29 -8.22 -19.72 -35.50
CA LEU A 29 -8.83 -18.73 -34.63
C LEU A 29 -8.37 -17.30 -34.99
N ALA A 30 -7.06 -17.10 -35.23
CA ALA A 30 -6.51 -15.80 -35.62
C ALA A 30 -7.10 -15.32 -36.97
N MET A 31 -7.24 -16.20 -37.93
CA MET A 31 -7.89 -15.88 -39.21
C MET A 31 -9.38 -15.54 -39.05
N TYR A 32 -10.09 -16.22 -38.17
CA TYR A 32 -11.48 -15.90 -37.85
C TYR A 32 -11.59 -14.53 -37.16
N GLU A 33 -10.79 -14.25 -36.15
CA GLU A 33 -10.79 -12.95 -35.43
C GLU A 33 -10.45 -11.76 -36.34
N THR A 34 -9.59 -11.99 -37.35
CA THR A 34 -9.26 -11.00 -38.39
C THR A 34 -10.26 -10.95 -39.55
N GLY A 35 -11.28 -11.79 -39.56
CA GLY A 35 -12.32 -11.82 -40.61
C GLY A 35 -11.90 -12.51 -41.91
N LYS A 36 -10.77 -13.19 -41.94
CA LYS A 36 -10.22 -13.83 -43.13
C LYS A 36 -10.81 -15.21 -43.40
N ARG A 37 -11.42 -15.85 -42.39
CA ARG A 37 -11.97 -17.20 -42.49
C ARG A 37 -13.14 -17.38 -41.51
N GLU A 38 -14.09 -18.23 -41.88
CA GLU A 38 -15.16 -18.72 -41.01
C GLU A 38 -14.64 -19.87 -40.10
N LEU A 39 -15.31 -20.06 -38.94
CA LEU A 39 -15.04 -21.19 -38.07
C LEU A 39 -15.75 -22.45 -38.58
N PRO A 40 -15.19 -23.66 -38.34
CA PRO A 40 -15.91 -24.91 -38.53
C PRO A 40 -17.19 -24.95 -37.69
N THR A 41 -18.23 -25.64 -38.18
CA THR A 41 -19.55 -25.73 -37.52
C THR A 41 -19.42 -26.20 -36.05
N GLY A 42 -18.59 -27.20 -35.79
CA GLY A 42 -18.33 -27.66 -34.40
C GLY A 42 -17.79 -26.61 -33.48
N ALA A 43 -16.86 -25.76 -33.96
CA ALA A 43 -16.32 -24.66 -33.20
C ALA A 43 -17.36 -23.53 -32.96
N LEU A 44 -18.22 -23.26 -33.96
CA LEU A 44 -19.33 -22.31 -33.82
C LEU A 44 -20.35 -22.76 -32.77
N ILE A 45 -20.68 -24.06 -32.71
CA ILE A 45 -21.55 -24.60 -31.66
C ILE A 45 -20.93 -24.40 -30.28
N LYS A 46 -19.64 -24.71 -30.10
CA LYS A 46 -18.94 -24.46 -28.82
C LYS A 46 -18.89 -23.00 -28.47
N LEU A 47 -18.67 -22.13 -29.46
CA LEU A 47 -18.66 -20.68 -29.23
C LEU A 47 -20.05 -20.17 -28.80
N SER A 48 -21.14 -20.69 -29.40
CA SER A 48 -22.50 -20.29 -29.01
C SER A 48 -22.82 -20.62 -27.55
N VAL A 49 -22.27 -21.69 -26.99
CA VAL A 49 -22.41 -22.03 -25.56
C VAL A 49 -21.82 -20.93 -24.68
N ILE A 50 -20.65 -20.42 -25.05
CA ILE A 50 -20.03 -19.29 -24.31
C ILE A 50 -20.91 -18.03 -24.42
N VAL A 51 -21.43 -17.73 -25.62
CA VAL A 51 -22.30 -16.56 -25.82
C VAL A 51 -23.56 -16.68 -24.96
N LEU A 52 -24.22 -17.82 -24.98
CA LEU A 52 -25.41 -18.08 -24.18
C LEU A 52 -25.14 -17.98 -22.68
N PHE A 53 -23.95 -18.41 -22.23
CA PHE A 53 -23.53 -18.22 -20.85
C PHE A 53 -23.53 -16.74 -20.43
N PHE A 54 -23.07 -15.84 -21.29
CA PHE A 54 -23.08 -14.40 -20.99
C PHE A 54 -24.46 -13.74 -21.09
N GLU A 55 -25.34 -14.28 -21.92
CA GLU A 55 -26.72 -13.78 -22.06
C GLU A 55 -27.62 -14.18 -20.88
N GLN A 56 -27.27 -15.27 -20.19
CA GLN A 56 -28.00 -15.71 -19.01
C GLN A 56 -27.52 -14.92 -17.78
N LYS A 57 -28.46 -14.42 -16.96
CA LYS A 57 -28.13 -13.87 -15.63
C LYS A 57 -27.47 -14.97 -14.78
N GLN A 58 -26.18 -14.86 -14.60
CA GLN A 58 -25.43 -15.81 -13.77
C GLN A 58 -25.77 -15.55 -12.29
N GLU A 59 -26.32 -16.55 -11.62
CA GLU A 59 -26.32 -16.56 -10.16
C GLU A 59 -24.91 -16.93 -9.69
N VAL A 60 -24.34 -16.10 -8.80
CA VAL A 60 -23.03 -16.35 -8.20
C VAL A 60 -23.05 -17.72 -7.54
N SER A 61 -22.21 -18.64 -8.01
CA SER A 61 -22.18 -20.02 -7.51
C SER A 61 -21.82 -20.04 -6.02
N SER A 62 -22.25 -21.09 -5.30
CA SER A 62 -21.88 -21.28 -3.89
C SER A 62 -20.37 -21.29 -3.69
N THR A 63 -19.64 -21.90 -4.60
CA THR A 63 -18.17 -21.97 -4.61
C THR A 63 -17.54 -20.58 -4.78
N GLU A 64 -18.09 -19.75 -5.66
CA GLU A 64 -17.61 -18.38 -5.88
C GLU A 64 -17.86 -17.51 -4.65
N LYS A 65 -19.03 -17.63 -4.00
CA LYS A 65 -19.32 -16.94 -2.73
C LYS A 65 -18.35 -17.32 -1.64
N GLU A 66 -17.97 -18.60 -1.58
CA GLU A 66 -17.01 -19.09 -0.59
C GLU A 66 -15.59 -18.59 -0.86
N LEU A 67 -15.16 -18.56 -2.13
CA LEU A 67 -13.88 -17.99 -2.53
C LEU A 67 -13.79 -16.49 -2.19
N LEU A 68 -14.81 -15.72 -2.54
CA LEU A 68 -14.87 -14.29 -2.21
C LEU A 68 -14.81 -14.04 -0.70
N LYS A 69 -15.52 -14.87 0.09
CA LYS A 69 -15.46 -14.80 1.56
C LYS A 69 -14.06 -15.11 2.10
N GLN A 70 -13.37 -16.09 1.53
CA GLN A 70 -11.99 -16.39 1.91
C GLN A 70 -11.03 -15.26 1.55
N GLU A 71 -11.23 -14.62 0.40
CA GLU A 71 -10.45 -13.44 0.01
C GLU A 71 -10.69 -12.25 0.96
N GLN A 72 -11.94 -11.98 1.33
CA GLN A 72 -12.26 -10.95 2.31
C GLN A 72 -11.56 -11.19 3.65
N VAL A 73 -11.55 -12.44 4.16
CA VAL A 73 -10.81 -12.77 5.39
C VAL A 73 -9.33 -12.46 5.26
N LYS A 74 -8.69 -12.82 4.14
CA LYS A 74 -7.26 -12.51 3.90
C LYS A 74 -7.01 -11.00 3.85
N VAL A 75 -7.90 -10.24 3.22
CA VAL A 75 -7.81 -8.78 3.17
C VAL A 75 -7.87 -8.20 4.59
N GLN A 76 -8.82 -8.66 5.42
CA GLN A 76 -8.96 -8.22 6.81
C GLN A 76 -7.70 -8.54 7.64
N GLU A 77 -7.11 -9.71 7.45
CA GLU A 77 -5.85 -10.08 8.12
C GLU A 77 -4.70 -9.13 7.74
N ILE A 78 -4.58 -8.80 6.45
CA ILE A 78 -3.56 -7.86 5.96
C ILE A 78 -3.76 -6.47 6.57
N ILE A 79 -5.00 -5.96 6.56
CA ILE A 79 -5.36 -4.66 7.11
C ILE A 79 -5.05 -4.63 8.61
N ASN A 80 -5.44 -5.67 9.35
CA ASN A 80 -5.21 -5.75 10.80
C ASN A 80 -3.71 -5.82 11.15
N ARG A 81 -2.93 -6.58 10.39
CA ARG A 81 -1.47 -6.64 10.54
C ARG A 81 -0.84 -5.28 10.28
N LYS A 82 -1.28 -4.58 9.22
CA LYS A 82 -0.77 -3.26 8.87
C LYS A 82 -1.11 -2.20 9.93
N ALA A 83 -2.32 -2.25 10.49
CA ALA A 83 -2.72 -1.38 11.58
C ALA A 83 -1.79 -1.54 12.79
N LYS A 84 -1.57 -2.76 13.26
CA LYS A 84 -0.67 -3.05 14.39
C LYS A 84 0.77 -2.58 14.15
N GLU A 85 1.27 -2.78 12.93
CA GLU A 85 2.61 -2.31 12.55
C GLU A 85 2.72 -0.78 12.63
N LEU A 86 1.71 -0.07 12.13
CA LEU A 86 1.67 1.39 12.15
C LEU A 86 1.48 1.95 13.56
N GLU A 87 0.66 1.33 14.40
CA GLU A 87 0.50 1.69 15.80
C GLU A 87 1.84 1.57 16.57
N TYR A 88 2.57 0.49 16.35
CA TYR A 88 3.90 0.33 16.92
C TYR A 88 4.87 1.43 16.43
N LYS A 89 4.87 1.72 15.13
CA LYS A 89 5.70 2.79 14.55
C LYS A 89 5.33 4.16 15.12
N GLN A 90 4.04 4.43 15.33
CA GLN A 90 3.57 5.67 15.94
C GLN A 90 4.11 5.84 17.36
N ILE A 91 3.99 4.80 18.20
CA ILE A 91 4.51 4.85 19.59
C ILE A 91 6.02 5.09 19.58
N LYS A 92 6.76 4.41 18.70
CA LYS A 92 8.21 4.56 18.58
C LYS A 92 8.59 5.97 18.12
N ALA A 93 7.90 6.52 17.13
CA ALA A 93 8.13 7.87 16.62
C ALA A 93 7.80 8.95 17.69
N GLN A 94 6.70 8.78 18.43
CA GLN A 94 6.34 9.68 19.51
C GLN A 94 7.41 9.70 20.61
N ARG A 95 7.86 8.51 21.05
CA ARG A 95 8.94 8.41 22.06
C ARG A 95 10.25 9.06 21.58
N ALA A 96 10.56 8.94 20.29
CA ALA A 96 11.74 9.57 19.70
C ALA A 96 11.63 11.11 19.74
N LEU A 97 10.46 11.65 19.39
CA LEU A 97 10.17 13.08 19.44
C LEU A 97 10.28 13.61 20.87
N ASP A 98 9.62 12.95 21.84
CA ASP A 98 9.65 13.34 23.24
C ASP A 98 11.10 13.37 23.79
N LYS A 99 11.91 12.38 23.41
CA LYS A 99 13.33 12.31 23.79
C LYS A 99 14.13 13.48 23.21
N ILE A 100 13.89 13.83 21.95
CA ILE A 100 14.58 14.96 21.30
C ILE A 100 14.18 16.28 21.95
N GLN A 101 12.88 16.49 22.18
CA GLN A 101 12.38 17.70 22.85
C GLN A 101 12.93 17.85 24.27
N LYS A 102 12.94 16.74 25.03
CA LYS A 102 13.56 16.75 26.39
C LYS A 102 15.04 17.12 26.35
N LYS A 103 15.81 16.54 25.42
CA LYS A 103 17.23 16.82 25.27
C LYS A 103 17.50 18.26 24.81
N HIS A 104 16.66 18.77 23.90
CA HIS A 104 16.74 20.17 23.48
C HIS A 104 16.53 21.13 24.68
N LYS A 105 15.47 20.89 25.47
CA LYS A 105 15.21 21.68 26.69
C LYS A 105 16.39 21.63 27.67
N GLN A 106 16.96 20.43 27.88
CA GLN A 106 18.16 20.29 28.74
C GLN A 106 19.35 21.05 28.20
N SER A 107 19.58 21.05 26.88
CA SER A 107 20.67 21.78 26.25
C SER A 107 20.50 23.31 26.36
N LEU A 108 19.28 23.82 26.24
CA LEU A 108 18.97 25.23 26.49
C LEU A 108 19.25 25.64 27.96
N GLN A 109 18.83 24.80 28.91
CA GLN A 109 19.11 25.05 30.33
C GLN A 109 20.60 25.00 30.63
N LEU A 110 21.34 24.07 30.02
CA LEU A 110 22.80 24.00 30.15
C LEU A 110 23.47 25.24 29.57
N ASN A 111 22.98 25.77 28.45
CA ASN A 111 23.47 27.00 27.86
C ASN A 111 23.26 28.20 28.79
N LEU A 112 22.08 28.32 29.40
CA LEU A 112 21.79 29.37 30.40
C LEU A 112 22.73 29.27 31.61
N LEU A 113 22.94 28.05 32.12
CA LEU A 113 23.89 27.83 33.23
C LEU A 113 25.31 28.20 32.82
N ALA A 114 25.78 27.79 31.63
CA ALA A 114 27.11 28.13 31.16
C ALA A 114 27.32 29.65 31.04
N GLN A 115 26.33 30.38 30.52
CA GLN A 115 26.35 31.84 30.46
C GLN A 115 26.39 32.51 31.86
N TYR A 116 25.62 31.99 32.82
CA TYR A 116 25.63 32.47 34.19
C TYR A 116 27.02 32.29 34.84
N LEU A 117 27.63 31.11 34.65
CA LEU A 117 28.95 30.79 35.19
C LEU A 117 30.10 31.55 34.48
N GLN A 118 29.92 31.93 33.20
CA GLN A 118 30.90 32.76 32.47
C GLN A 118 31.14 34.11 33.12
N LYS A 119 30.16 34.70 33.81
CA LYS A 119 30.34 35.93 34.59
C LYS A 119 31.37 35.77 35.71
N ASN A 120 31.66 34.53 36.13
CA ASN A 120 32.57 34.20 37.22
C ASN A 120 33.97 33.69 36.77
N LYS A 121 34.33 33.86 35.49
CA LYS A 121 35.66 33.63 34.88
C LYS A 121 36.38 32.28 35.20
N THR A 122 35.69 31.16 35.18
CA THR A 122 36.30 29.83 35.35
C THR A 122 36.47 29.10 34.00
N GLU A 123 37.67 28.59 33.67
CA GLU A 123 38.00 27.89 32.40
C GLU A 123 37.09 26.69 32.08
N LYS A 124 36.59 26.02 33.12
CA LYS A 124 35.66 24.89 32.97
C LYS A 124 34.31 25.25 32.29
N ASN A 125 33.96 26.52 32.19
CA ASN A 125 32.71 27.01 31.62
C ASN A 125 32.65 26.84 30.09
N ASN A 126 33.79 26.81 29.38
CA ASN A 126 33.83 26.64 27.93
C ASN A 126 33.38 25.23 27.51
N VAL A 127 33.68 24.21 28.32
CA VAL A 127 33.23 22.83 28.02
C VAL A 127 31.70 22.70 28.11
N LEU A 128 31.09 23.30 29.13
CA LEU A 128 29.63 23.31 29.30
C LEU A 128 28.93 24.04 28.16
N LEU A 129 29.49 25.18 27.74
CA LEU A 129 28.96 25.97 26.63
C LEU A 129 29.05 25.18 25.32
N GLN A 130 30.17 24.55 25.03
CA GLN A 130 30.32 23.71 23.83
C GLN A 130 29.33 22.53 23.84
N GLN A 131 29.18 21.82 24.96
CA GLN A 131 28.20 20.72 25.08
C GLN A 131 26.77 21.23 24.88
N ALA A 132 26.43 22.39 25.42
CA ALA A 132 25.12 23.00 25.22
C ALA A 132 24.84 23.30 23.74
N LEU A 133 25.81 23.94 23.04
CA LEU A 133 25.68 24.29 21.63
C LEU A 133 25.55 23.03 20.73
N ILE A 134 26.36 22.00 20.99
CA ILE A 134 26.24 20.70 20.28
C ILE A 134 24.84 20.13 20.50
N GLY A 135 24.34 20.15 21.73
CA GLY A 135 23.00 19.65 22.06
C GLY A 135 21.88 20.45 21.40
N ILE A 136 21.98 21.80 21.41
CA ILE A 136 21.00 22.68 20.75
C ILE A 136 20.96 22.39 19.24
N ASN A 137 22.11 22.26 18.59
CA ASN A 137 22.16 21.93 17.15
C ASN A 137 21.61 20.52 16.86
N LYS A 138 22.03 19.52 17.65
CA LYS A 138 21.65 18.12 17.44
C LYS A 138 20.14 17.86 17.67
N TYR A 139 19.56 18.51 18.66
CA TYR A 139 18.18 18.33 19.10
C TYR A 139 17.29 19.52 18.77
N GLY A 140 17.77 20.44 17.92
CA GLY A 140 17.11 21.68 17.56
C GLY A 140 15.83 21.50 16.75
N LEU A 141 15.19 22.63 16.43
CA LEU A 141 13.89 22.66 15.78
C LEU A 141 13.87 21.92 14.45
N ALA A 142 14.93 21.97 13.66
CA ALA A 142 15.01 21.25 12.38
C ALA A 142 14.82 19.75 12.56
N ASN A 143 15.55 19.13 13.50
CA ASN A 143 15.41 17.69 13.78
C ASN A 143 14.06 17.35 14.43
N GLN A 144 13.50 18.23 15.25
CA GLN A 144 12.14 18.07 15.79
C GLN A 144 11.12 18.10 14.67
N THR A 145 11.22 19.04 13.72
CA THR A 145 10.32 19.14 12.57
C THR A 145 10.34 17.86 11.71
N ILE A 146 11.52 17.29 11.46
CA ILE A 146 11.64 16.01 10.73
C ILE A 146 10.88 14.90 11.46
N GLN A 147 11.01 14.81 12.78
CA GLN A 147 10.29 13.79 13.57
C GLN A 147 8.79 14.05 13.62
N ILE A 148 8.34 15.29 13.67
CA ILE A 148 6.92 15.66 13.60
C ILE A 148 6.33 15.25 12.26
N LEU A 149 7.01 15.57 11.14
CA LEU A 149 6.56 15.18 9.80
C LEU A 149 6.45 13.66 9.65
N ASN A 150 7.43 12.92 10.19
CA ASN A 150 7.39 11.47 10.19
C ASN A 150 6.19 10.93 11.00
N LEU A 151 5.94 11.49 12.19
CA LEU A 151 4.81 11.11 13.04
C LEU A 151 3.46 11.40 12.36
N GLU A 152 3.31 12.58 11.75
CA GLU A 152 2.08 12.94 11.03
C GLU A 152 1.84 12.05 9.80
N SER A 153 2.89 11.67 9.08
CA SER A 153 2.80 10.69 7.99
C SER A 153 2.26 9.34 8.49
N ILE A 154 2.76 8.83 9.62
CA ILE A 154 2.29 7.58 10.22
C ILE A 154 0.83 7.70 10.66
N LYS A 155 0.42 8.82 11.28
CA LYS A 155 -0.97 9.07 11.68
C LYS A 155 -1.91 9.09 10.48
N SER A 156 -1.51 9.72 9.38
CA SER A 156 -2.29 9.76 8.15
C SER A 156 -2.50 8.35 7.57
N GLN A 157 -1.46 7.51 7.56
CA GLN A 157 -1.58 6.12 7.14
C GLN A 157 -2.51 5.31 8.07
N LEU A 158 -2.45 5.52 9.39
CA LEU A 158 -3.37 4.88 10.34
C LEU A 158 -4.82 5.28 10.10
N ASN A 159 -5.08 6.56 9.86
CA ASN A 159 -6.42 7.04 9.53
C ASN A 159 -6.95 6.40 8.25
N TYR A 160 -6.11 6.26 7.22
CA TYR A 160 -6.49 5.58 5.99
C TYR A 160 -6.84 4.10 6.22
N VAL A 161 -6.01 3.39 6.98
CA VAL A 161 -6.27 1.99 7.35
C VAL A 161 -7.57 1.86 8.18
N ALA A 162 -7.86 2.82 9.04
CA ALA A 162 -9.11 2.83 9.82
C ALA A 162 -10.35 3.06 8.94
N ILE A 163 -10.22 3.84 7.86
CA ILE A 163 -11.29 4.03 6.85
C ILE A 163 -11.53 2.71 6.12
N LEU A 164 -10.47 2.04 5.65
CA LEU A 164 -10.58 0.74 4.97
C LEU A 164 -11.29 -0.31 5.82
N LYS A 165 -11.06 -0.31 7.15
CA LYS A 165 -11.77 -1.22 8.08
C LYS A 165 -13.27 -0.97 8.20
N LYS A 166 -13.74 0.24 7.86
CA LYS A 166 -15.15 0.62 8.01
C LYS A 166 -15.93 0.51 6.70
N SER A 167 -15.23 0.44 5.56
CA SER A 167 -15.84 0.42 4.23
C SER A 167 -16.20 -0.98 3.72
N GLU A 168 -16.00 -1.99 4.52
CA GLU A 168 -16.37 -3.40 4.29
C GLU A 168 -17.48 -3.84 5.29
#